data_77d561785de93509ee70a63f2df70ad1
#
_entry.id   77d561785de93509ee70a63f2df70ad1
#
_cell.length_a   1.000
_cell.length_b   1.000
_cell.length_c   1.000
_cell.angle_alpha   90.00
_cell.angle_beta   90.00
_cell.angle_gamma   90.00
#
_symmetry.space_group_name_H-M   'P 1'
#
loop_
_entity.id
_entity.type
_entity.pdbx_description
1 polymer ?
#
loop_
_entity_poly.entity_id
_entity_poly.type
_entity_poly.pdbx_seq_one_letter_code
_entity_poly.pdbx_strand_id
1 'polypeptide(L)'
;ALGVGGYPKGRVVEIYGPESSGKTTLAIHAIAEAQKAGGIAAFIDAEHAFDSFYAQKLGVDVDNLLISQPDNGEQALEIADSLIRSSAIDIIVIDSVAALTPKAEIEGEMGESKMGLQARLMSQALRKLTSSISKTKTVCIFINQLRDKIGVVYGNPETTTGGNALKFYASVRIDIRRVSVIKDGDEQLG
;
A
#
# COMPACT_ATOMS: atom_id res chain seq x y z
N ALA A 1 -16.28 9.46 5.13
CA ALA A 1 -16.42 8.04 5.48
C ALA A 1 -15.67 7.69 6.77
N LEU A 2 -14.49 8.25 6.99
CA LEU A 2 -13.68 7.93 8.18
C LEU A 2 -14.14 8.63 9.48
N GLY A 3 -15.04 9.59 9.40
CA GLY A 3 -15.56 10.33 10.56
C GLY A 3 -14.59 11.32 11.20
N VAL A 4 -13.35 11.42 10.70
CA VAL A 4 -12.28 12.29 11.23
C VAL A 4 -11.75 13.28 10.17
N GLY A 5 -12.43 13.43 9.07
CA GLY A 5 -12.12 14.41 8.02
C GLY A 5 -11.03 14.00 7.03
N GLY A 6 -10.41 12.82 7.18
CA GLY A 6 -9.40 12.33 6.26
C GLY A 6 -8.48 11.28 6.87
N TYR A 7 -7.37 11.00 6.20
CA TYR A 7 -6.36 10.08 6.72
C TYR A 7 -5.59 10.70 7.89
N PRO A 8 -5.32 9.92 8.94
CA PRO A 8 -4.61 10.43 10.11
C PRO A 8 -3.13 10.65 9.81
N LYS A 9 -2.63 11.85 10.09
CA LYS A 9 -1.19 12.15 9.99
C LYS A 9 -0.38 11.41 11.04
N GLY A 10 0.81 10.97 10.67
CA GLY A 10 1.71 10.25 11.56
C GLY A 10 1.24 8.84 11.90
N ARG A 11 0.44 8.24 11.04
CA ARG A 11 -0.15 6.91 11.24
C ARG A 11 -0.04 6.06 9.98
N VAL A 12 -0.09 4.75 10.19
CA VAL A 12 -0.16 3.75 9.12
C VAL A 12 -1.61 3.48 8.76
N VAL A 13 -1.90 3.50 7.47
CA VAL A 13 -3.21 3.16 6.90
C VAL A 13 -3.03 1.94 5.98
N GLU A 14 -3.88 0.95 6.13
CA GLU A 14 -3.95 -0.18 5.19
C GLU A 14 -5.21 -0.05 4.34
N ILE A 15 -5.04 -0.10 3.03
CA ILE A 15 -6.14 -0.24 2.06
C ILE A 15 -6.04 -1.64 1.47
N TYR A 16 -7.06 -2.46 1.68
CA TYR A 16 -7.06 -3.85 1.22
C TYR A 16 -8.37 -4.20 0.53
N GLY A 17 -8.34 -5.22 -0.28
CA GLY A 17 -9.50 -5.71 -1.01
C GLY A 17 -9.11 -6.64 -2.14
N PRO A 18 -10.10 -7.19 -2.85
CA PRO A 18 -9.86 -8.01 -4.03
C PRO A 18 -9.11 -7.24 -5.12
N GLU A 19 -8.58 -7.98 -6.07
CA GLU A 19 -7.98 -7.41 -7.28
C GLU A 19 -9.01 -6.54 -8.04
N SER A 20 -8.53 -5.46 -8.64
CA SER A 20 -9.38 -4.52 -9.40
C SER A 20 -10.55 -3.92 -8.62
N SER A 21 -10.41 -3.75 -7.31
CA SER A 21 -11.44 -3.16 -6.46
C SER A 21 -11.33 -1.63 -6.31
N GLY A 22 -10.27 -1.01 -6.86
CA GLY A 22 -10.03 0.43 -6.77
C GLY A 22 -9.09 0.85 -5.64
N LYS A 23 -8.30 -0.06 -5.06
CA LYS A 23 -7.34 0.23 -4.00
C LYS A 23 -6.33 1.30 -4.40
N THR A 24 -5.67 1.09 -5.54
CA THR A 24 -4.68 2.02 -6.09
C THR A 24 -5.31 3.36 -6.44
N THR A 25 -6.50 3.35 -7.03
CA THR A 25 -7.27 4.56 -7.33
C THR A 25 -7.52 5.40 -6.08
N LEU A 26 -7.94 4.78 -4.99
CA LEU A 26 -8.18 5.49 -3.73
C LEU A 26 -6.88 6.10 -3.17
N ALA A 27 -5.78 5.39 -3.23
CA ALA A 27 -4.47 5.90 -2.81
C ALA A 27 -3.98 7.05 -3.69
N ILE A 28 -4.19 6.97 -5.00
CA ILE A 28 -3.84 8.03 -5.95
C ILE A 28 -4.65 9.30 -5.68
N HIS A 29 -5.93 9.19 -5.36
CA HIS A 29 -6.74 10.34 -4.94
C HIS A 29 -6.19 10.99 -3.67
N ALA A 30 -5.72 10.21 -2.70
CA ALA A 30 -5.09 10.74 -1.50
C ALA A 30 -3.81 11.53 -1.83
N ILE A 31 -3.00 11.05 -2.76
CA ILE A 31 -1.82 11.76 -3.27
C ILE A 31 -2.21 13.09 -3.91
N ALA A 32 -3.21 13.09 -4.79
CA ALA A 32 -3.68 14.29 -5.46
C ALA A 32 -4.15 15.35 -4.44
N GLU A 33 -4.91 14.95 -3.43
CA GLU A 33 -5.38 15.86 -2.39
C GLU A 33 -4.23 16.41 -1.52
N ALA A 34 -3.23 15.59 -1.20
CA ALA A 34 -2.05 16.04 -0.46
C ALA A 34 -1.27 17.08 -1.27
N GLN A 35 -1.08 16.85 -2.57
CA GLN A 35 -0.39 17.80 -3.45
C GLN A 35 -1.15 19.12 -3.60
N LYS A 36 -2.47 19.08 -3.69
CA LYS A 36 -3.32 20.29 -3.71
C LYS A 36 -3.17 21.14 -2.44
N ALA A 37 -2.94 20.50 -1.31
CA ALA A 37 -2.67 21.17 -0.04
C ALA A 37 -1.21 21.66 0.10
N GLY A 38 -0.39 21.55 -0.93
CA GLY A 38 1.01 21.94 -0.93
C GLY A 38 1.96 20.87 -0.38
N GLY A 39 1.48 19.67 -0.12
CA GLY A 39 2.28 18.55 0.38
C GLY A 39 3.09 17.85 -0.70
N ILE A 40 4.13 17.13 -0.26
CA ILE A 40 4.99 16.32 -1.11
C ILE A 40 4.63 14.85 -0.92
N ALA A 41 4.44 14.16 -2.04
CA ALA A 41 4.03 12.76 -2.09
C ALA A 41 5.11 11.86 -2.68
N ALA A 42 5.17 10.64 -2.17
CA ALA A 42 6.00 9.57 -2.72
C ALA A 42 5.16 8.32 -3.00
N PHE A 43 5.53 7.60 -4.03
CA PHE A 43 4.91 6.33 -4.42
C PHE A 43 5.98 5.27 -4.62
N ILE A 44 5.93 4.23 -3.80
CA ILE A 44 6.79 3.04 -3.92
C ILE A 44 6.03 2.01 -4.74
N ASP A 45 6.41 1.89 -6.01
CA ASP A 45 5.75 1.02 -6.99
C ASP A 45 6.43 -0.36 -7.03
N ALA A 46 6.15 -1.19 -6.03
CA ALA A 46 6.67 -2.55 -5.96
C ALA A 46 6.03 -3.50 -7.00
N GLU A 47 4.86 -3.14 -7.51
CA GLU A 47 4.17 -3.89 -8.58
C GLU A 47 4.76 -3.58 -9.97
N HIS A 48 5.53 -2.51 -10.12
CA HIS A 48 6.01 -2.00 -11.42
C HIS A 48 4.86 -1.73 -12.41
N ALA A 49 3.78 -1.15 -11.91
CA ALA A 49 2.54 -0.99 -12.65
C ALA A 49 1.94 0.43 -12.55
N PHE A 50 2.71 1.41 -12.09
CA PHE A 50 2.24 2.78 -11.97
C PHE A 50 1.91 3.37 -13.34
N ASP A 51 0.67 3.85 -13.49
CA ASP A 51 0.17 4.50 -14.70
C ASP A 51 0.14 6.02 -14.51
N SER A 52 1.12 6.71 -15.08
CA SER A 52 1.24 8.18 -15.02
C SER A 52 0.06 8.89 -15.66
N PHE A 53 -0.43 8.37 -16.78
CA PHE A 53 -1.58 8.92 -17.49
C PHE A 53 -2.84 8.91 -16.64
N TYR A 54 -3.10 7.77 -16.02
CA TYR A 54 -4.26 7.61 -15.14
C TYR A 54 -4.14 8.49 -13.89
N ALA A 55 -2.96 8.56 -13.29
CA ALA A 55 -2.69 9.41 -12.14
C ALA A 55 -2.93 10.90 -12.46
N GLN A 56 -2.47 11.37 -13.63
CA GLN A 56 -2.73 12.75 -14.09
C GLN A 56 -4.22 13.02 -14.25
N LYS A 57 -4.99 12.08 -14.80
CA LYS A 57 -6.45 12.24 -14.92
C LYS A 57 -7.15 12.37 -13.57
N LEU A 58 -6.61 11.76 -12.53
CA LEU A 58 -7.10 11.86 -11.16
C LEU A 58 -6.62 13.12 -10.42
N GLY A 59 -5.82 13.95 -11.06
CA GLY A 59 -5.35 15.21 -10.52
C GLY A 59 -3.97 15.20 -9.88
N VAL A 60 -3.19 14.12 -10.07
CA VAL A 60 -1.82 14.03 -9.57
C VAL A 60 -0.88 14.83 -10.46
N ASP A 61 -0.04 15.66 -9.84
CA ASP A 61 1.12 16.28 -10.47
C ASP A 61 2.27 15.26 -10.49
N VAL A 62 2.39 14.53 -11.59
CA VAL A 62 3.37 13.43 -11.71
C VAL A 62 4.81 13.95 -11.80
N ASP A 63 5.04 15.18 -12.26
CA ASP A 63 6.37 15.77 -12.33
C ASP A 63 6.94 16.06 -10.93
N ASN A 64 6.09 16.28 -9.94
CA ASN A 64 6.45 16.51 -8.55
C ASN A 64 6.21 15.29 -7.65
N LEU A 65 5.84 14.15 -8.20
CA LEU A 65 5.68 12.91 -7.47
C LEU A 65 7.01 12.15 -7.43
N LEU A 66 7.45 11.78 -6.21
CA LEU A 66 8.60 10.91 -6.04
C LEU A 66 8.18 9.46 -6.26
N ILE A 67 8.69 8.84 -7.32
CA ILE A 67 8.37 7.44 -7.66
C ILE A 67 9.63 6.60 -7.54
N SER A 68 9.51 5.43 -6.90
CA SER A 68 10.57 4.42 -6.84
C SER A 68 10.01 3.06 -7.19
N GLN A 69 10.78 2.30 -7.97
CA GLN A 69 10.48 0.91 -8.35
C GLN A 69 11.56 -0.01 -7.78
N PRO A 70 11.40 -0.50 -6.55
CA PRO A 70 12.40 -1.31 -5.87
C PRO A 70 12.49 -2.73 -6.46
N ASP A 71 13.64 -3.37 -6.27
CA ASP A 71 13.89 -4.74 -6.75
C ASP A 71 13.41 -5.82 -5.78
N ASN A 72 13.30 -5.49 -4.49
CA ASN A 72 12.87 -6.40 -3.44
C ASN A 72 12.21 -5.66 -2.27
N GLY A 73 11.67 -6.43 -1.33
CA GLY A 73 10.95 -5.87 -0.18
C GLY A 73 11.81 -5.05 0.77
N GLU A 74 13.03 -5.50 1.04
CA GLU A 74 13.98 -4.78 1.90
C GLU A 74 14.30 -3.41 1.30
N GLN A 75 14.61 -3.35 0.01
CA GLN A 75 14.90 -2.10 -0.69
C GLN A 75 13.71 -1.14 -0.66
N ALA A 76 12.50 -1.64 -0.90
CA ALA A 76 11.27 -0.85 -0.85
C ALA A 76 11.09 -0.19 0.52
N LEU A 77 11.23 -0.96 1.58
CA LEU A 77 10.99 -0.50 2.94
C LEU A 77 12.13 0.40 3.45
N GLU A 78 13.36 0.18 3.02
CA GLU A 78 14.49 1.08 3.30
C GLU A 78 14.33 2.44 2.60
N ILE A 79 13.90 2.45 1.34
CA ILE A 79 13.60 3.68 0.61
C ILE A 79 12.47 4.45 1.32
N ALA A 80 11.40 3.76 1.71
CA ALA A 80 10.31 4.36 2.45
C ALA A 80 10.78 4.97 3.77
N ASP A 81 11.57 4.25 4.54
CA ASP A 81 12.12 4.72 5.82
C ASP A 81 13.01 5.97 5.63
N SER A 82 13.88 5.96 4.63
CA SER A 82 14.75 7.11 4.33
C SER A 82 13.95 8.35 3.94
N LEU A 83 12.95 8.19 3.09
CA LEU A 83 12.07 9.29 2.68
C LEU A 83 11.28 9.86 3.86
N ILE A 84 10.74 9.01 4.72
CA ILE A 84 10.00 9.42 5.92
C ILE A 84 10.92 10.17 6.88
N ARG A 85 12.09 9.64 7.17
CA ARG A 85 13.06 10.26 8.10
C ARG A 85 13.60 11.59 7.59
N SER A 86 13.60 11.83 6.29
CA SER A 86 13.99 13.13 5.71
C SER A 86 13.07 14.28 6.12
N SER A 87 11.90 14.00 6.64
CA SER A 87 10.82 14.96 6.96
C SER A 87 10.32 15.75 5.75
N ALA A 88 10.71 15.36 4.54
CA ALA A 88 10.36 16.08 3.30
C ALA A 88 9.02 15.66 2.71
N ILE A 89 8.50 14.49 3.09
CA ILE A 89 7.25 13.95 2.52
C ILE A 89 6.09 13.99 3.52
N ASP A 90 4.90 14.32 3.00
CA ASP A 90 3.65 14.37 3.76
C ASP A 90 2.85 13.09 3.64
N ILE A 91 2.95 12.42 2.50
CA ILE A 91 2.27 11.15 2.22
C ILE A 91 3.19 10.22 1.43
N ILE A 92 3.17 8.94 1.80
CA ILE A 92 3.83 7.88 1.05
C ILE A 92 2.87 6.71 0.86
N VAL A 93 2.83 6.18 -0.35
CA VAL A 93 2.05 5.00 -0.73
C VAL A 93 3.00 3.88 -1.11
N ILE A 94 2.78 2.69 -0.57
CA ILE A 94 3.49 1.45 -0.94
C ILE A 94 2.49 0.51 -1.62
N ASP A 95 2.67 0.29 -2.90
CA ASP A 95 1.80 -0.57 -3.71
C ASP A 95 2.62 -1.71 -4.33
N SER A 96 2.47 -2.90 -3.89
CA SER A 96 1.62 -3.44 -2.83
C SER A 96 2.43 -4.32 -1.89
N VAL A 97 1.87 -4.64 -0.71
CA VAL A 97 2.53 -5.57 0.24
C VAL A 97 2.81 -6.92 -0.39
N ALA A 98 1.90 -7.43 -1.23
CA ALA A 98 2.06 -8.70 -1.93
C ALA A 98 3.31 -8.75 -2.83
N ALA A 99 3.74 -7.62 -3.37
CA ALA A 99 4.93 -7.50 -4.23
C ALA A 99 6.22 -7.25 -3.44
N LEU A 100 6.17 -7.07 -2.13
CA LEU A 100 7.34 -6.92 -1.27
C LEU A 100 8.01 -8.25 -1.01
N THR A 101 8.62 -8.82 -2.04
CA THR A 101 9.30 -10.12 -1.95
C THR A 101 10.65 -9.94 -1.26
N PRO A 102 10.94 -10.71 -0.19
CA PRO A 102 12.24 -10.67 0.46
C PRO A 102 13.36 -11.07 -0.50
N LYS A 103 14.51 -10.40 -0.39
CA LYS A 103 15.68 -10.68 -1.23
C LYS A 103 16.11 -12.14 -1.16
N ALA A 104 16.12 -12.72 0.04
CA ALA A 104 16.46 -14.14 0.25
C ALA A 104 15.52 -15.11 -0.49
N GLU A 105 14.26 -14.72 -0.69
CA GLU A 105 13.30 -15.51 -1.47
C GLU A 105 13.59 -15.43 -2.97
N ILE A 106 13.97 -14.26 -3.47
CA ILE A 106 14.35 -14.07 -4.89
C ILE A 106 15.64 -14.82 -5.23
N GLU A 107 16.62 -14.77 -4.35
CA GLU A 107 17.94 -15.40 -4.52
C GLU A 107 17.95 -16.90 -4.17
N GLY A 108 16.88 -17.43 -3.57
CA GLY A 108 16.76 -18.83 -3.22
C GLY A 108 16.60 -19.75 -4.43
N GLU A 109 16.90 -21.03 -4.25
CA GLU A 109 16.70 -22.03 -5.30
C GLU A 109 15.22 -22.32 -5.53
N MET A 110 14.87 -22.71 -6.77
CA MET A 110 13.50 -23.12 -7.10
C MET A 110 13.06 -24.31 -6.24
N GLY A 111 11.87 -24.18 -5.63
CA GLY A 111 11.33 -25.20 -4.75
C GLY A 111 11.79 -25.10 -3.29
N GLU A 112 12.70 -24.20 -2.97
CA GLU A 112 13.07 -23.93 -1.59
C GLU A 112 11.93 -23.16 -0.88
N SER A 113 11.44 -23.74 0.22
CA SER A 113 10.39 -23.09 1.00
C SER A 113 11.00 -22.07 1.98
N LYS A 114 10.69 -20.82 1.79
CA LYS A 114 11.08 -19.71 2.67
C LYS A 114 9.85 -19.11 3.38
N MET A 115 9.00 -19.98 3.92
CA MET A 115 7.76 -19.56 4.59
C MET A 115 8.02 -18.55 5.71
N GLY A 116 7.19 -17.53 5.76
CA GLY A 116 7.23 -16.51 6.81
C GLY A 116 8.27 -15.41 6.63
N LEU A 117 9.11 -15.43 5.60
CA LEU A 117 10.10 -14.38 5.35
C LEU A 117 9.44 -13.00 5.14
N GLN A 118 8.39 -12.94 4.32
CA GLN A 118 7.66 -11.70 4.08
C GLN A 118 6.99 -11.18 5.35
N ALA A 119 6.35 -12.04 6.13
CA ALA A 119 5.73 -11.66 7.39
C ALA A 119 6.76 -11.11 8.40
N ARG A 120 7.93 -11.73 8.46
CA ARG A 120 9.03 -11.27 9.30
C ARG A 120 9.57 -9.91 8.85
N LEU A 121 9.76 -9.74 7.55
CA LEU A 121 10.17 -8.47 6.95
C LEU A 121 9.19 -7.36 7.29
N MET A 122 7.90 -7.59 7.12
CA MET A 122 6.85 -6.63 7.46
C MET A 122 6.84 -6.27 8.95
N SER A 123 6.98 -7.26 9.84
CA SER A 123 7.03 -7.01 11.28
C SER A 123 8.22 -6.16 11.70
N GLN A 124 9.39 -6.43 11.16
CA GLN A 124 10.60 -5.65 11.44
C GLN A 124 10.49 -4.23 10.89
N ALA A 125 10.04 -4.10 9.65
CA ALA A 125 9.92 -2.80 8.98
C ALA A 125 8.88 -1.90 9.65
N LEU A 126 7.71 -2.42 9.95
CA LEU A 126 6.64 -1.63 10.58
C LEU A 126 7.00 -1.18 11.99
N ARG A 127 7.73 -1.99 12.74
CA ARG A 127 8.25 -1.58 14.05
C ARG A 127 9.13 -0.33 13.93
N LYS A 128 9.99 -0.29 12.93
CA LYS A 128 10.88 0.84 12.66
C LYS A 128 10.14 2.04 12.07
N LEU A 129 9.34 1.80 11.02
CA LEU A 129 8.62 2.85 10.30
C LEU A 129 7.61 3.59 11.18
N THR A 130 6.89 2.89 12.04
CA THR A 130 5.88 3.49 12.91
C THR A 130 6.45 4.59 13.78
N SER A 131 7.65 4.40 14.32
CA SER A 131 8.36 5.42 15.09
C SER A 131 8.68 6.65 14.25
N SER A 132 9.25 6.45 13.06
CA SER A 132 9.61 7.54 12.13
C SER A 132 8.38 8.30 11.64
N ILE A 133 7.33 7.58 11.26
CA ILE A 133 6.05 8.14 10.77
C ILE A 133 5.41 9.03 11.83
N SER A 134 5.39 8.60 13.08
CA SER A 134 4.82 9.35 14.19
C SER A 134 5.56 10.68 14.41
N LYS A 135 6.89 10.67 14.31
CA LYS A 135 7.73 11.87 14.51
C LYS A 135 7.54 12.89 13.39
N THR A 136 7.52 12.43 12.15
CA THR A 136 7.47 13.30 10.96
C THR A 136 6.04 13.69 10.55
N LYS A 137 5.02 13.08 11.17
CA LYS A 137 3.61 13.28 10.84
C LYS A 137 3.24 12.91 9.40
N THR A 138 3.97 11.97 8.82
CA THR A 138 3.72 11.45 7.48
C THR A 138 2.50 10.53 7.48
N VAL A 139 1.66 10.61 6.46
CA VAL A 139 0.63 9.61 6.17
C VAL A 139 1.27 8.47 5.40
N CYS A 140 1.24 7.26 5.93
CA CYS A 140 1.80 6.07 5.28
C CYS A 140 0.70 5.10 4.90
N ILE A 141 0.49 4.89 3.60
CA ILE A 141 -0.55 4.01 3.07
C ILE A 141 0.09 2.77 2.49
N PHE A 142 -0.31 1.60 3.00
CA PHE A 142 0.00 0.30 2.42
C PHE A 142 -1.21 -0.24 1.67
N ILE A 143 -1.02 -0.58 0.41
CA ILE A 143 -2.02 -1.29 -0.38
C ILE A 143 -1.76 -2.79 -0.23
N ASN A 144 -2.81 -3.55 0.06
CA ASN A 144 -2.71 -4.99 0.27
C ASN A 144 -3.78 -5.76 -0.49
N GLN A 145 -3.50 -7.02 -0.77
CA GLN A 145 -4.42 -7.92 -1.45
C GLN A 145 -5.09 -8.86 -0.45
N LEU A 146 -6.32 -9.25 -0.76
CA LEU A 146 -7.01 -10.35 -0.07
C LEU A 146 -6.65 -11.67 -0.73
N ARG A 147 -6.45 -12.68 0.11
CA ARG A 147 -6.26 -14.07 -0.29
C ARG A 147 -7.12 -14.98 0.58
N ASP A 148 -7.54 -16.11 0.04
CA ASP A 148 -8.26 -17.12 0.79
C ASP A 148 -7.29 -18.05 1.52
N LYS A 149 -7.58 -18.32 2.77
CA LYS A 149 -6.87 -19.36 3.54
C LYS A 149 -7.40 -20.72 3.12
N ILE A 150 -6.49 -21.59 2.69
CA ILE A 150 -6.80 -22.97 2.35
C ILE A 150 -7.17 -23.73 3.64
N GLY A 151 -8.27 -24.49 3.58
CA GLY A 151 -8.69 -25.38 4.66
C GLY A 151 -9.49 -24.75 5.80
N VAL A 152 -9.93 -23.50 5.66
CA VAL A 152 -10.84 -22.87 6.63
C VAL A 152 -12.27 -23.35 6.38
N VAL A 153 -12.80 -24.19 7.28
CA VAL A 153 -14.15 -24.73 7.21
C VAL A 153 -15.17 -23.84 7.90
N TYR A 154 -14.74 -23.14 8.95
CA TYR A 154 -15.58 -22.22 9.74
C TYR A 154 -14.94 -20.84 9.82
N GLY A 155 -15.77 -19.80 9.77
CA GLY A 155 -15.33 -18.42 9.81
C GLY A 155 -14.97 -17.83 8.45
N ASN A 156 -14.32 -16.66 8.45
CA ASN A 156 -13.94 -15.97 7.23
C ASN A 156 -12.59 -16.50 6.72
N PRO A 157 -12.54 -17.12 5.52
CA PRO A 157 -11.31 -17.62 4.94
C PRO A 157 -10.39 -16.52 4.41
N GLU A 158 -10.92 -15.31 4.20
CA GLU A 158 -10.16 -14.20 3.63
C GLU A 158 -9.07 -13.71 4.59
N THR A 159 -7.89 -13.46 4.05
CA THR A 159 -6.75 -12.90 4.78
C THR A 159 -5.94 -11.97 3.88
N THR A 160 -5.21 -11.04 4.49
CA THR A 160 -4.29 -10.17 3.77
C THR A 160 -2.90 -10.78 3.70
N THR A 161 -2.08 -10.36 2.73
CA THR A 161 -0.68 -10.81 2.60
C THR A 161 0.22 -10.11 3.61
N GLY A 162 1.40 -10.68 3.85
CA GLY A 162 2.42 -10.10 4.74
C GLY A 162 2.25 -10.40 6.23
N GLY A 163 1.43 -11.39 6.60
CA GLY A 163 1.19 -11.78 7.99
C GLY A 163 0.27 -10.80 8.73
N ASN A 164 0.45 -10.69 10.04
CA ASN A 164 -0.43 -9.92 10.93
C ASN A 164 0.10 -8.52 11.30
N ALA A 165 1.28 -8.14 10.83
CA ALA A 165 1.93 -6.90 11.26
C ALA A 165 1.10 -5.65 10.94
N LEU A 166 0.54 -5.54 9.74
CA LEU A 166 -0.32 -4.41 9.37
C LEU A 166 -1.61 -4.35 10.18
N LYS A 167 -2.20 -5.49 10.52
CA LYS A 167 -3.37 -5.53 11.42
C LYS A 167 -3.07 -4.92 12.78
N PHE A 168 -1.85 -5.12 13.27
CA PHE A 168 -1.40 -4.59 14.55
C PHE A 168 -1.02 -3.11 14.49
N TYR A 169 -0.26 -2.72 13.47
CA TYR A 169 0.31 -1.37 13.38
C TYR A 169 -0.59 -0.34 12.69
N ALA A 170 -1.52 -0.76 11.83
CA ALA A 170 -2.40 0.17 11.14
C ALA A 170 -3.42 0.80 12.08
N SER A 171 -3.50 2.13 12.06
CA SER A 171 -4.53 2.89 12.78
C SER A 171 -5.87 2.89 12.06
N VAL A 172 -5.84 2.77 10.72
CA VAL A 172 -7.02 2.69 9.86
C VAL A 172 -6.82 1.54 8.88
N ARG A 173 -7.85 0.71 8.74
CA ARG A 173 -7.91 -0.35 7.74
C ARG A 173 -9.16 -0.17 6.90
N ILE A 174 -8.99 0.01 5.60
CA ILE A 174 -10.08 0.24 4.66
C ILE A 174 -10.22 -1.00 3.78
N ASP A 175 -11.38 -1.65 3.88
CA ASP A 175 -11.78 -2.74 2.99
C ASP A 175 -12.57 -2.16 1.82
N ILE A 176 -12.03 -2.28 0.62
CA ILE A 176 -12.67 -1.78 -0.59
C ILE A 176 -13.10 -2.94 -1.48
N ARG A 177 -14.39 -2.95 -1.82
CA ARG A 177 -15.00 -4.03 -2.61
C ARG A 177 -15.91 -3.47 -3.69
N ARG A 178 -15.99 -4.20 -4.80
CA ARG A 178 -16.95 -3.90 -5.85
C ARG A 178 -18.37 -4.24 -5.37
N VAL A 179 -19.27 -3.27 -5.44
CA VAL A 179 -20.68 -3.44 -5.02
C VAL A 179 -21.57 -3.74 -6.22
N SER A 180 -21.31 -3.05 -7.35
CA SER A 180 -22.10 -3.19 -8.56
C SER A 180 -21.28 -2.82 -9.80
N VAL A 181 -21.81 -3.13 -10.95
CA VAL A 181 -21.25 -2.76 -12.25
C VAL A 181 -22.11 -1.65 -12.85
N ILE A 182 -21.48 -0.60 -13.32
CA ILE A 182 -22.15 0.46 -14.07
C ILE A 182 -22.25 0.00 -15.53
N LYS A 183 -23.48 0.01 -16.06
CA LYS A 183 -23.77 -0.39 -17.44
C LYS A 183 -24.48 0.73 -18.16
N ASP A 184 -24.21 0.84 -19.46
CA ASP A 184 -25.02 1.62 -20.40
C ASP A 184 -25.53 0.64 -21.46
N GLY A 185 -26.84 0.28 -21.33
CA GLY A 185 -27.38 -0.84 -22.10
C GLY A 185 -26.70 -2.17 -21.74
N ASP A 186 -26.13 -2.83 -22.73
CA ASP A 186 -25.39 -4.10 -22.56
C ASP A 186 -23.87 -3.88 -22.33
N GLU A 187 -23.40 -2.63 -22.45
CA GLU A 187 -21.99 -2.31 -22.28
C GLU A 187 -21.64 -2.04 -20.82
N GLN A 188 -20.55 -2.65 -20.35
CA GLN A 188 -20.03 -2.45 -19.00
C GLN A 188 -19.08 -1.26 -18.99
N LEU A 189 -19.38 -0.21 -18.23
CA LEU A 189 -18.60 1.02 -18.13
C LEU A 189 -17.65 1.05 -16.92
N GLY A 190 -17.87 0.20 -15.91
CA GLY A 190 -17.02 0.19 -14.71
C GLY A 190 -17.46 -0.79 -13.63
#